data_bd09c7299bc52b7ae3c2394ca07b74e8
#
_entry.id   bd09c7299bc52b7ae3c2394ca07b74e8
#
_cell.length_a   1.000
_cell.length_b   1.000
_cell.length_c   1.000
_cell.angle_alpha   90.00
_cell.angle_beta   90.00
_cell.angle_gamma   90.00
#
_symmetry.space_group_name_H-M   'P 1'
#
loop_
_entity.id
_entity.type
_entity.pdbx_description
1 polymer ?
#
loop_
_entity_poly.entity_id
_entity_poly.type
_entity_poly.pdbx_seq_one_letter_code
_entity_poly.pdbx_strand_id
1 'polypeptide(L)'
;MKRDILFRMKNSLLIVLPLLLLSIFLLTSCEKKIEPEDPFFSIEGNPTGLTVNKAAKTESYVVRSNRPWQIVNKESAEWVRAFPDKGEDDGIFKIIVSANETFDLRTSNFAFMVDGEEQPVLFRVEQAGNMPYVILPDAVSIPAAGGEFFVDVASNVDWTYSLSDDTWLLEQSVTTQKITFVAEENTSIDPREVTLTVTATNYPTVVETVTLSQSPGTVVLEEDFNWLEYGNAVFYTTSGETRIDNWTQEQKDRGWTSTVNTVDGSGSTPLVYARQGFVKLGKTSYGGDLISPALSKIDGTMDVQVTFKAIPYMTATGTMDDNILKVSVIGPGTVSQEQFIIDNWPVYPAEGATEYCVGMWSAPEATRTFTITGATSETQIKFLGNDYDLRPTVVTINKNRIFLDDIKVEIIL
;
A
#
# COMPACT_ATOMS: atom_id res chain seq x y z
N MET A 1 38.68 -66.56 -25.95
CA MET A 1 38.17 -67.95 -25.98
C MET A 1 37.39 -68.08 -27.26
N LYS A 2 38.01 -68.69 -28.24
CA LYS A 2 37.81 -70.01 -28.80
C LYS A 2 36.33 -70.16 -29.34
N ARG A 3 36.06 -70.53 -30.54
CA ARG A 3 36.70 -71.23 -31.66
C ARG A 3 35.62 -71.28 -32.73
N ASP A 4 35.89 -70.96 -33.97
CA ASP A 4 36.21 -71.82 -35.14
C ASP A 4 35.29 -73.04 -35.35
N ILE A 5 34.80 -73.18 -36.56
CA ILE A 5 35.05 -74.29 -37.46
C ILE A 5 34.12 -74.08 -38.71
N LEU A 6 34.63 -73.73 -39.78
CA LEU A 6 34.97 -74.29 -41.11
C LEU A 6 34.50 -75.73 -41.38
N PHE A 7 33.86 -75.99 -42.54
CA PHE A 7 34.13 -77.11 -43.44
C PHE A 7 33.26 -77.01 -44.68
N ARG A 8 33.70 -76.67 -45.83
CA ARG A 8 34.40 -77.37 -46.93
C ARG A 8 33.51 -78.36 -47.71
N MET A 9 33.35 -78.04 -49.01
CA MET A 9 33.60 -78.76 -50.29
C MET A 9 32.89 -80.10 -50.51
N LYS A 10 32.37 -80.43 -51.71
CA LYS A 10 33.08 -80.73 -52.96
C LYS A 10 32.14 -81.03 -54.13
N ASN A 11 32.51 -80.53 -55.27
CA ASN A 11 32.46 -81.03 -56.67
C ASN A 11 31.78 -82.32 -57.07
N SER A 12 31.12 -82.25 -58.26
CA SER A 12 31.41 -83.02 -59.51
C SER A 12 30.38 -82.72 -60.56
N LEU A 13 30.60 -82.13 -61.64
CA LEU A 13 31.09 -82.42 -63.01
C LEU A 13 30.55 -83.71 -63.62
N LEU A 14 29.87 -83.57 -64.77
CA LEU A 14 29.90 -84.27 -66.05
C LEU A 14 28.69 -83.95 -66.95
N ILE A 15 28.81 -83.15 -67.98
CA ILE A 15 28.89 -83.41 -69.43
C ILE A 15 27.79 -84.40 -69.95
N VAL A 16 26.91 -83.85 -70.88
CA VAL A 16 26.67 -84.28 -72.24
C VAL A 16 25.74 -83.33 -73.01
N LEU A 17 26.21 -82.81 -74.09
CA LEU A 17 25.50 -82.19 -75.28
C LEU A 17 25.04 -83.32 -76.19
N PRO A 18 24.06 -83.32 -77.13
CA PRO A 18 23.63 -82.17 -78.02
C PRO A 18 22.16 -82.19 -78.48
N LEU A 19 21.90 -81.26 -79.35
CA LEU A 19 20.98 -81.15 -80.51
C LEU A 19 19.71 -80.35 -80.35
N LEU A 20 19.79 -79.17 -80.80
CA LEU A 20 19.07 -78.51 -81.92
C LEU A 20 17.59 -78.90 -82.11
N LEU A 21 16.74 -77.95 -81.79
CA LEU A 21 15.55 -77.68 -82.68
C LEU A 21 15.05 -76.25 -82.45
N LEU A 22 15.09 -75.51 -83.45
CA LEU A 22 14.59 -74.17 -83.73
C LEU A 22 13.09 -74.04 -83.43
N SER A 23 12.73 -73.26 -82.44
CA SER A 23 11.40 -72.68 -82.41
C SER A 23 11.44 -71.24 -81.95
N ILE A 24 11.24 -70.39 -82.94
CA ILE A 24 11.06 -68.94 -82.76
C ILE A 24 9.81 -68.73 -81.95
N PHE A 25 9.99 -68.46 -80.62
CA PHE A 25 8.91 -67.82 -79.86
C PHE A 25 9.20 -66.31 -79.85
N LEU A 26 8.38 -65.60 -80.58
CA LEU A 26 8.24 -64.17 -80.46
C LEU A 26 7.75 -63.86 -79.02
N LEU A 27 8.73 -63.55 -78.15
CA LEU A 27 8.41 -62.88 -76.88
C LEU A 27 8.06 -61.43 -77.19
N THR A 28 6.76 -61.17 -77.43
CA THR A 28 6.23 -59.85 -77.30
C THR A 28 6.36 -59.49 -75.77
N SER A 29 7.45 -58.81 -75.51
CA SER A 29 7.55 -58.08 -74.20
C SER A 29 6.40 -57.07 -74.22
N CYS A 30 5.36 -57.38 -73.54
CA CYS A 30 4.37 -56.37 -73.13
C CYS A 30 5.05 -55.49 -72.07
N GLU A 31 5.77 -54.46 -72.54
CA GLU A 31 6.05 -53.34 -71.65
C GLU A 31 4.68 -52.80 -71.22
N LYS A 32 4.31 -53.11 -69.99
CA LYS A 32 3.23 -52.40 -69.31
C LYS A 32 3.64 -50.95 -69.31
N LYS A 33 3.12 -50.17 -70.23
CA LYS A 33 3.14 -48.72 -70.15
C LYS A 33 2.53 -48.43 -68.82
N ILE A 34 3.36 -48.09 -67.80
CA ILE A 34 2.89 -47.49 -66.55
C ILE A 34 2.38 -46.15 -67.01
N GLU A 35 1.05 -46.04 -67.20
CA GLU A 35 0.47 -44.74 -67.38
C GLU A 35 0.84 -43.91 -66.14
N PRO A 36 1.32 -42.69 -66.34
CA PRO A 36 1.65 -41.85 -65.15
C PRO A 36 0.36 -41.65 -64.33
N GLU A 37 0.39 -41.98 -63.11
CA GLU A 37 -0.71 -41.73 -62.13
C GLU A 37 -1.16 -40.28 -62.30
N ASP A 38 -2.47 -40.04 -62.27
CA ASP A 38 -3.03 -38.67 -62.27
C ASP A 38 -2.38 -37.85 -61.12
N PRO A 39 -2.04 -36.60 -61.44
CA PRO A 39 -1.48 -35.72 -60.37
C PRO A 39 -2.43 -35.60 -59.20
N PHE A 40 -1.93 -35.82 -58.00
CA PHE A 40 -2.70 -35.53 -56.78
C PHE A 40 -1.85 -34.79 -55.75
N PHE A 41 -2.53 -33.94 -54.98
CA PHE A 41 -1.98 -33.26 -53.85
C PHE A 41 -3.10 -33.11 -52.80
N SER A 42 -2.80 -33.44 -51.57
CA SER A 42 -3.69 -33.18 -50.41
C SER A 42 -2.91 -33.02 -49.12
N ILE A 43 -3.50 -32.34 -48.17
CA ILE A 43 -3.00 -32.28 -46.81
C ILE A 43 -3.90 -33.16 -45.95
N GLU A 44 -3.33 -34.05 -45.14
CA GLU A 44 -4.13 -34.94 -44.30
C GLU A 44 -5.07 -34.12 -43.39
N GLY A 45 -6.35 -34.51 -43.32
CA GLY A 45 -7.39 -33.81 -42.59
C GLY A 45 -7.99 -32.59 -43.29
N ASN A 46 -7.52 -32.27 -44.51
CA ASN A 46 -7.99 -31.12 -45.33
C ASN A 46 -8.10 -29.80 -44.55
N PRO A 47 -7.08 -29.36 -43.78
CA PRO A 47 -7.14 -28.12 -43.03
C PRO A 47 -7.18 -26.92 -43.98
N THR A 48 -8.09 -25.98 -43.74
CA THR A 48 -8.20 -24.73 -44.51
C THR A 48 -7.37 -23.61 -43.92
N GLY A 49 -6.76 -23.83 -42.74
CA GLY A 49 -5.93 -22.83 -42.05
C GLY A 49 -5.55 -23.22 -40.64
N LEU A 50 -4.90 -22.30 -39.97
CA LEU A 50 -4.44 -22.41 -38.60
C LEU A 50 -4.79 -21.12 -37.84
N THR A 51 -5.57 -21.23 -36.76
CA THR A 51 -5.82 -20.14 -35.81
C THR A 51 -5.02 -20.37 -34.53
N VAL A 52 -4.28 -19.38 -34.12
CA VAL A 52 -3.43 -19.44 -32.92
C VAL A 52 -3.61 -18.21 -32.06
N ASN A 53 -3.34 -18.36 -30.74
CA ASN A 53 -3.27 -17.23 -29.83
C ASN A 53 -1.98 -16.41 -30.07
N LYS A 54 -1.74 -15.39 -29.26
CA LYS A 54 -0.57 -14.51 -29.37
C LYS A 54 0.79 -15.21 -29.22
N ALA A 55 0.84 -16.36 -28.56
CA ALA A 55 2.09 -17.07 -28.30
C ALA A 55 2.66 -17.68 -29.59
N ALA A 56 3.97 -17.87 -29.62
CA ALA A 56 4.61 -18.63 -30.69
C ALA A 56 4.07 -20.06 -30.76
N LYS A 57 3.85 -20.57 -31.98
CA LYS A 57 3.29 -21.91 -32.21
C LYS A 57 4.02 -22.57 -33.40
N THR A 58 4.21 -23.88 -33.30
CA THR A 58 4.62 -24.71 -34.43
C THR A 58 3.61 -25.83 -34.57
N GLU A 59 3.04 -25.97 -35.77
CA GLU A 59 2.09 -27.01 -36.11
C GLU A 59 2.57 -27.80 -37.32
N SER A 60 2.42 -29.13 -37.33
CA SER A 60 2.90 -30.03 -38.36
C SER A 60 1.76 -30.57 -39.18
N TYR A 61 1.96 -30.66 -40.49
CA TYR A 61 0.98 -31.16 -41.49
C TYR A 61 1.63 -32.19 -42.38
N VAL A 62 0.88 -33.25 -42.71
CA VAL A 62 1.31 -34.30 -43.63
C VAL A 62 0.77 -34.00 -45.02
N VAL A 63 1.66 -33.96 -45.99
CA VAL A 63 1.33 -33.84 -47.42
C VAL A 63 1.29 -35.22 -48.02
N ARG A 64 0.28 -35.48 -48.83
CA ARG A 64 0.20 -36.62 -49.75
C ARG A 64 0.23 -36.09 -51.16
N SER A 65 1.29 -36.43 -51.90
CA SER A 65 1.48 -35.95 -53.27
C SER A 65 2.30 -36.94 -54.07
N ASN A 66 2.01 -37.06 -55.36
CA ASN A 66 2.83 -37.78 -56.30
C ASN A 66 3.55 -36.81 -57.28
N ARG A 67 3.61 -35.53 -56.91
CA ARG A 67 4.25 -34.45 -57.70
C ARG A 67 5.04 -33.53 -56.76
N PRO A 68 6.04 -32.85 -57.30
CA PRO A 68 6.74 -31.79 -56.57
C PRO A 68 5.79 -30.70 -56.13
N TRP A 69 5.95 -30.26 -54.86
CA TRP A 69 5.13 -29.19 -54.30
C TRP A 69 5.99 -28.11 -53.64
N GLN A 70 5.44 -26.90 -53.62
CA GLN A 70 6.05 -25.77 -52.92
C GLN A 70 4.96 -24.98 -52.20
N ILE A 71 5.31 -24.42 -51.02
CA ILE A 71 4.46 -23.59 -50.17
C ILE A 71 4.95 -22.14 -50.27
N VAL A 72 4.09 -21.23 -50.71
CA VAL A 72 4.43 -19.83 -50.91
C VAL A 72 3.63 -18.95 -49.96
N ASN A 73 4.32 -18.15 -49.14
CA ASN A 73 3.68 -17.12 -48.31
C ASN A 73 3.32 -15.92 -49.22
N LYS A 74 2.05 -15.68 -49.44
CA LYS A 74 1.54 -14.67 -50.39
C LYS A 74 1.85 -13.24 -49.96
N GLU A 75 1.82 -12.96 -48.66
CA GLU A 75 2.07 -11.66 -48.08
C GLU A 75 3.55 -11.44 -47.72
N SER A 76 4.41 -12.45 -47.90
CA SER A 76 5.81 -12.44 -47.49
C SER A 76 6.00 -12.05 -46.02
N ALA A 77 5.04 -12.41 -45.17
CA ALA A 77 5.02 -12.05 -43.76
C ALA A 77 6.16 -12.77 -43.01
N GLU A 78 7.03 -12.01 -42.35
CA GLU A 78 8.21 -12.55 -41.65
C GLU A 78 7.84 -13.30 -40.36
N TRP A 79 6.66 -13.04 -39.77
CA TRP A 79 6.21 -13.63 -38.54
C TRP A 79 5.73 -15.08 -38.63
N VAL A 80 5.51 -15.57 -39.88
CA VAL A 80 5.04 -16.93 -40.14
C VAL A 80 5.73 -17.51 -41.35
N ARG A 81 6.13 -18.78 -41.28
CA ARG A 81 6.77 -19.49 -42.40
C ARG A 81 6.42 -20.96 -42.39
N ALA A 82 6.43 -21.55 -43.59
CA ALA A 82 6.43 -22.99 -43.77
C ALA A 82 7.88 -23.54 -43.79
N PHE A 83 8.09 -24.73 -43.22
CA PHE A 83 9.39 -25.41 -43.29
C PHE A 83 9.24 -26.94 -43.17
N PRO A 84 9.82 -27.74 -44.10
CA PRO A 84 10.32 -27.28 -45.37
C PRO A 84 9.19 -26.62 -46.20
N ASP A 85 9.55 -25.71 -47.10
CA ASP A 85 8.63 -25.01 -47.97
C ASP A 85 8.44 -25.69 -49.32
N LYS A 86 9.06 -26.87 -49.52
CA LYS A 86 8.95 -27.70 -50.76
C LYS A 86 9.22 -29.16 -50.46
N GLY A 87 8.72 -30.03 -51.35
CA GLY A 87 8.95 -31.46 -51.37
C GLY A 87 8.74 -32.04 -52.77
N GLU A 88 9.16 -33.27 -52.97
CA GLU A 88 9.07 -33.95 -54.30
C GLU A 88 7.85 -34.89 -54.39
N ASP A 89 7.41 -35.42 -53.23
CA ASP A 89 6.32 -36.38 -53.08
C ASP A 89 5.69 -36.25 -51.70
N ASP A 90 5.17 -37.34 -51.13
CA ASP A 90 4.69 -37.37 -49.75
C ASP A 90 5.69 -36.75 -48.78
N GLY A 91 5.21 -35.94 -47.84
CA GLY A 91 6.10 -35.23 -46.94
C GLY A 91 5.42 -34.65 -45.68
N ILE A 92 6.21 -33.95 -44.90
CA ILE A 92 5.71 -33.21 -43.71
C ILE A 92 6.27 -31.79 -43.81
N PHE A 93 5.37 -30.81 -43.64
CA PHE A 93 5.80 -29.45 -43.39
C PHE A 93 5.29 -28.94 -42.06
N LYS A 94 5.90 -27.90 -41.57
CA LYS A 94 5.51 -27.20 -40.32
C LYS A 94 5.18 -25.77 -40.67
N ILE A 95 4.09 -25.26 -40.08
CA ILE A 95 3.85 -23.83 -39.99
C ILE A 95 4.45 -23.37 -38.67
N ILE A 96 5.40 -22.45 -38.76
CA ILE A 96 6.12 -21.88 -37.64
C ILE A 96 5.69 -20.43 -37.49
N VAL A 97 5.03 -20.10 -36.39
CA VAL A 97 4.47 -18.78 -36.06
C VAL A 97 5.27 -18.18 -34.88
N SER A 98 5.81 -16.98 -35.03
CA SER A 98 6.44 -16.24 -33.94
C SER A 98 5.39 -15.63 -33.03
N ALA A 99 5.76 -15.22 -31.78
CA ALA A 99 4.86 -14.49 -30.88
C ALA A 99 4.39 -13.18 -31.52
N ASN A 100 3.11 -12.83 -31.27
CA ASN A 100 2.55 -11.55 -31.65
C ASN A 100 2.60 -10.59 -30.46
N GLU A 101 3.57 -9.69 -30.48
CA GLU A 101 3.73 -8.67 -29.46
C GLU A 101 2.88 -7.41 -29.73
N THR A 102 2.22 -7.34 -30.90
CA THR A 102 1.30 -6.23 -31.22
C THR A 102 -0.11 -6.52 -30.69
N PHE A 103 -0.94 -5.50 -30.59
CA PHE A 103 -2.32 -5.64 -30.10
C PHE A 103 -3.30 -6.05 -31.21
N ASP A 104 -2.84 -6.02 -32.45
CA ASP A 104 -3.68 -6.33 -33.63
C ASP A 104 -3.61 -7.81 -33.98
N LEU A 105 -4.77 -8.33 -34.42
CA LEU A 105 -4.85 -9.60 -35.10
C LEU A 105 -4.08 -9.52 -36.41
N ARG A 106 -3.28 -10.54 -36.71
CA ARG A 106 -2.55 -10.63 -37.99
C ARG A 106 -2.86 -11.89 -38.73
N THR A 107 -2.85 -11.81 -40.08
CA THR A 107 -3.17 -12.92 -40.96
C THR A 107 -2.14 -13.04 -42.07
N SER A 108 -1.92 -14.27 -42.56
CA SER A 108 -1.12 -14.54 -43.77
C SER A 108 -1.66 -15.77 -44.45
N ASN A 109 -1.64 -15.75 -45.79
CA ASN A 109 -2.11 -16.84 -46.64
C ASN A 109 -0.95 -17.55 -47.30
N PHE A 110 -1.01 -18.88 -47.30
CA PHE A 110 -0.08 -19.74 -48.02
C PHE A 110 -0.78 -20.37 -49.21
N ALA A 111 -0.16 -20.24 -50.38
CA ALA A 111 -0.56 -20.96 -51.59
C ALA A 111 0.30 -22.22 -51.72
N PHE A 112 -0.28 -23.27 -52.28
CA PHE A 112 0.42 -24.48 -52.65
C PHE A 112 0.61 -24.50 -54.17
N MET A 113 1.86 -24.67 -54.60
CA MET A 113 2.23 -24.87 -56.00
C MET A 113 2.46 -26.36 -56.18
N VAL A 114 1.86 -27.00 -57.18
CA VAL A 114 2.04 -28.41 -57.49
C VAL A 114 2.38 -28.49 -58.99
N ASP A 115 3.49 -29.10 -59.36
CA ASP A 115 4.09 -29.05 -60.71
C ASP A 115 4.26 -27.61 -61.23
N GLY A 116 4.42 -26.61 -60.34
CA GLY A 116 4.53 -25.20 -60.72
C GLY A 116 3.21 -24.47 -60.88
N GLU A 117 2.07 -25.15 -60.74
CA GLU A 117 0.74 -24.55 -60.81
C GLU A 117 0.15 -24.30 -59.44
N GLU A 118 -0.40 -23.07 -59.23
CA GLU A 118 -1.03 -22.68 -57.97
C GLU A 118 -2.35 -23.41 -57.76
N GLN A 119 -2.51 -24.05 -56.63
CA GLN A 119 -3.74 -24.72 -56.25
C GLN A 119 -4.82 -23.68 -55.84
N PRO A 120 -6.11 -23.97 -56.08
CA PRO A 120 -7.18 -22.99 -55.89
C PRO A 120 -7.50 -22.72 -54.40
N VAL A 121 -6.92 -23.48 -53.46
CA VAL A 121 -7.19 -23.37 -52.06
C VAL A 121 -6.01 -22.72 -51.35
N LEU A 122 -6.27 -21.64 -50.60
CA LEU A 122 -5.29 -20.99 -49.73
C LEU A 122 -5.38 -21.55 -48.31
N PHE A 123 -4.23 -21.71 -47.65
CA PHE A 123 -4.13 -22.06 -46.26
C PHE A 123 -3.92 -20.77 -45.44
N ARG A 124 -4.95 -20.35 -44.71
CA ARG A 124 -4.91 -19.10 -43.91
C ARG A 124 -4.35 -19.35 -42.57
N VAL A 125 -3.36 -18.56 -42.15
CA VAL A 125 -2.87 -18.50 -40.78
C VAL A 125 -3.36 -17.19 -40.14
N GLU A 126 -4.02 -17.33 -39.00
CA GLU A 126 -4.56 -16.22 -38.25
C GLU A 126 -3.99 -16.27 -36.81
N GLN A 127 -3.41 -15.16 -36.33
CA GLN A 127 -2.89 -15.08 -35.01
C GLN A 127 -3.49 -13.89 -34.26
N ALA A 128 -4.04 -14.16 -33.07
CA ALA A 128 -4.58 -13.14 -32.20
C ALA A 128 -3.50 -12.15 -31.78
N GLY A 129 -3.89 -10.89 -31.58
CA GLY A 129 -3.05 -9.87 -30.99
C GLY A 129 -2.80 -10.10 -29.49
N ASN A 130 -1.86 -9.38 -28.94
CA ASN A 130 -1.71 -9.25 -27.51
C ASN A 130 -2.93 -8.51 -26.95
N MET A 131 -3.29 -8.76 -25.69
CA MET A 131 -4.37 -8.01 -25.04
C MET A 131 -3.76 -6.86 -24.21
N PRO A 132 -4.25 -5.62 -24.39
CA PRO A 132 -3.85 -4.55 -23.51
C PRO A 132 -4.32 -4.84 -22.07
N TYR A 133 -3.51 -4.52 -21.08
CA TYR A 133 -3.88 -4.66 -19.68
C TYR A 133 -3.27 -3.55 -18.82
N VAL A 134 -3.96 -3.24 -17.74
CA VAL A 134 -3.50 -2.50 -16.58
C VAL A 134 -3.85 -3.36 -15.36
N ILE A 135 -2.97 -3.44 -14.38
CA ILE A 135 -3.19 -4.16 -13.12
C ILE A 135 -2.71 -3.25 -11.98
N LEU A 136 -3.55 -3.10 -10.98
CA LEU A 136 -3.28 -2.37 -9.74
C LEU A 136 -3.27 -3.33 -8.54
N PRO A 137 -2.72 -2.95 -7.39
CA PRO A 137 -2.90 -3.71 -6.16
C PRO A 137 -4.38 -3.70 -5.73
N ASP A 138 -4.80 -4.69 -4.95
CA ASP A 138 -6.19 -4.81 -4.49
C ASP A 138 -6.62 -3.64 -3.58
N ALA A 139 -5.72 -3.14 -2.74
CA ALA A 139 -5.92 -2.00 -1.86
C ALA A 139 -4.57 -1.40 -1.44
N VAL A 140 -4.61 -0.13 -1.03
CA VAL A 140 -3.44 0.57 -0.46
C VAL A 140 -3.86 1.21 0.86
N SER A 141 -3.16 0.84 1.94
CA SER A 141 -3.38 1.41 3.27
C SER A 141 -2.29 2.42 3.61
N ILE A 142 -2.71 3.59 4.08
CA ILE A 142 -1.84 4.72 4.41
C ILE A 142 -2.00 4.98 5.92
N PRO A 143 -0.90 5.14 6.68
CA PRO A 143 -1.01 5.47 8.11
C PRO A 143 -1.59 6.88 8.31
N ALA A 144 -2.17 7.12 9.48
CA ALA A 144 -2.72 8.43 9.84
C ALA A 144 -1.69 9.56 9.71
N ALA A 145 -0.44 9.32 10.09
CA ALA A 145 0.65 10.31 9.98
C ALA A 145 0.97 10.72 8.53
N GLY A 146 0.38 10.03 7.54
CA GLY A 146 0.66 10.32 6.14
C GLY A 146 2.09 9.95 5.72
N GLY A 147 2.67 10.78 4.86
CA GLY A 147 4.02 10.59 4.32
C GLY A 147 4.02 10.03 2.90
N GLU A 148 5.22 9.68 2.43
CA GLU A 148 5.40 9.15 1.07
C GLU A 148 4.94 7.70 0.97
N PHE A 149 4.18 7.40 -0.08
CA PHE A 149 3.80 6.05 -0.46
C PHE A 149 3.70 5.94 -1.98
N PHE A 150 3.53 4.71 -2.48
CA PHE A 150 3.42 4.49 -3.92
C PHE A 150 2.36 3.45 -4.27
N VAL A 151 1.88 3.53 -5.50
CA VAL A 151 1.01 2.55 -6.13
C VAL A 151 1.74 1.97 -7.34
N ASP A 152 1.97 0.66 -7.33
CA ASP A 152 2.55 -0.03 -8.47
C ASP A 152 1.49 -0.19 -9.57
N VAL A 153 1.91 0.03 -10.82
CA VAL A 153 1.08 -0.14 -12.01
C VAL A 153 1.76 -1.13 -12.95
N ALA A 154 1.22 -2.32 -13.07
CA ALA A 154 1.68 -3.27 -14.08
C ALA A 154 0.86 -3.09 -15.36
N SER A 155 1.51 -2.74 -16.47
CA SER A 155 0.85 -2.50 -17.76
C SER A 155 1.75 -2.85 -18.92
N ASN A 156 1.16 -3.24 -20.06
CA ASN A 156 1.84 -3.38 -21.33
C ASN A 156 1.47 -2.28 -22.33
N VAL A 157 0.79 -1.23 -21.89
CA VAL A 157 0.37 -0.06 -22.65
C VAL A 157 0.64 1.22 -21.88
N ASP A 158 0.69 2.35 -22.57
CA ASP A 158 0.70 3.67 -21.93
C ASP A 158 -0.64 3.92 -21.23
N TRP A 159 -0.60 4.61 -20.11
CA TRP A 159 -1.75 4.87 -19.27
C TRP A 159 -1.73 6.27 -18.67
N THR A 160 -2.89 6.72 -18.23
CA THR A 160 -3.10 7.94 -17.45
C THR A 160 -3.88 7.57 -16.20
N TYR A 161 -3.90 8.47 -15.20
CA TYR A 161 -4.68 8.25 -13.99
C TYR A 161 -5.49 9.48 -13.59
N SER A 162 -6.47 9.26 -12.71
CA SER A 162 -7.21 10.29 -12.00
C SER A 162 -7.53 9.85 -10.58
N LEU A 163 -7.67 10.81 -9.67
CA LEU A 163 -8.15 10.61 -8.31
C LEU A 163 -9.59 11.11 -8.19
N SER A 164 -10.41 10.46 -7.35
CA SER A 164 -11.77 10.94 -7.04
C SER A 164 -11.75 12.18 -6.12
N ASP A 165 -10.69 12.34 -5.35
CA ASP A 165 -10.35 13.49 -4.51
C ASP A 165 -8.83 13.59 -4.41
N ASP A 166 -8.26 14.78 -4.55
CA ASP A 166 -6.82 15.04 -4.47
C ASP A 166 -6.44 16.02 -3.35
N THR A 167 -7.41 16.38 -2.49
CA THR A 167 -7.23 17.44 -1.48
C THR A 167 -6.16 17.15 -0.44
N TRP A 168 -5.85 15.87 -0.21
CA TRP A 168 -4.88 15.42 0.81
C TRP A 168 -3.74 14.55 0.25
N LEU A 169 -3.71 14.37 -1.07
CA LEU A 169 -2.67 13.64 -1.78
C LEU A 169 -1.93 14.56 -2.74
N LEU A 170 -0.62 14.68 -2.57
CA LEU A 170 0.25 15.39 -3.49
C LEU A 170 0.99 14.39 -4.39
N GLU A 171 0.83 14.51 -5.71
CA GLU A 171 1.67 13.77 -6.66
C GLU A 171 3.14 14.20 -6.51
N GLN A 172 4.02 13.24 -6.30
CA GLN A 172 5.46 13.47 -6.26
C GLN A 172 6.15 13.05 -7.55
N SER A 173 5.78 11.88 -8.09
CA SER A 173 6.34 11.40 -9.37
C SER A 173 5.47 10.31 -10.00
N VAL A 174 5.53 10.24 -11.34
CA VAL A 174 4.91 9.18 -12.13
C VAL A 174 5.95 8.56 -13.05
N THR A 175 6.01 7.24 -13.07
CA THR A 175 6.80 6.44 -14.00
C THR A 175 5.87 5.48 -14.75
N THR A 176 6.37 4.72 -15.71
CA THR A 176 5.57 3.72 -16.43
C THR A 176 5.08 2.56 -15.56
N GLN A 177 5.61 2.41 -14.34
CA GLN A 177 5.32 1.28 -13.45
C GLN A 177 4.87 1.70 -12.05
N LYS A 178 4.85 2.99 -11.75
CA LYS A 178 4.61 3.46 -10.38
C LYS A 178 4.11 4.90 -10.35
N ILE A 179 3.17 5.18 -9.46
CA ILE A 179 2.78 6.53 -9.05
C ILE A 179 3.22 6.71 -7.60
N THR A 180 3.95 7.77 -7.31
CA THR A 180 4.37 8.12 -5.94
C THR A 180 3.60 9.34 -5.49
N PHE A 181 3.02 9.26 -4.29
CA PHE A 181 2.29 10.33 -3.64
C PHE A 181 2.89 10.64 -2.27
N VAL A 182 2.62 11.84 -1.78
CA VAL A 182 2.75 12.20 -0.38
C VAL A 182 1.36 12.47 0.17
N ALA A 183 0.97 11.73 1.19
CA ALA A 183 -0.28 11.95 1.91
C ALA A 183 -0.06 12.94 3.06
N GLU A 184 -0.96 13.89 3.24
CA GLU A 184 -1.01 14.71 4.45
C GLU A 184 -1.44 13.87 5.65
N GLU A 185 -1.09 14.32 6.87
CA GLU A 185 -1.56 13.71 8.11
C GLU A 185 -3.09 13.75 8.18
N ASN A 186 -3.71 12.63 8.55
CA ASN A 186 -5.12 12.60 8.89
C ASN A 186 -5.30 12.92 10.39
N THR A 187 -5.67 14.15 10.68
CA THR A 187 -5.96 14.61 12.05
C THR A 187 -7.42 14.37 12.46
N SER A 188 -8.28 13.89 11.53
CA SER A 188 -9.64 13.47 11.85
C SER A 188 -9.63 12.09 12.51
N ILE A 189 -10.57 11.86 13.42
CA ILE A 189 -10.82 10.52 13.96
C ILE A 189 -11.55 9.59 12.97
N ASP A 190 -11.96 10.11 11.82
CA ASP A 190 -12.56 9.34 10.75
C ASP A 190 -11.48 8.92 9.74
N PRO A 191 -11.53 7.68 9.22
CA PRO A 191 -10.71 7.29 8.09
C PRO A 191 -11.13 8.10 6.85
N ARG A 192 -10.22 8.26 5.90
CA ARG A 192 -10.54 8.87 4.61
C ARG A 192 -10.06 8.00 3.47
N GLU A 193 -10.78 8.07 2.37
CA GLU A 193 -10.55 7.22 1.22
C GLU A 193 -10.60 8.03 -0.07
N VAL A 194 -9.84 7.58 -1.05
CA VAL A 194 -9.88 8.09 -2.40
C VAL A 194 -9.75 6.94 -3.38
N THR A 195 -10.45 7.01 -4.50
CA THR A 195 -10.33 6.06 -5.59
C THR A 195 -9.32 6.57 -6.61
N LEU A 196 -8.27 5.80 -6.83
CA LEU A 196 -7.35 5.97 -7.94
C LEU A 196 -7.88 5.15 -9.13
N THR A 197 -8.08 5.81 -10.26
CA THR A 197 -8.49 5.19 -11.53
C THR A 197 -7.34 5.31 -12.51
N VAL A 198 -6.91 4.18 -13.08
CA VAL A 198 -5.89 4.12 -14.14
C VAL A 198 -6.53 3.63 -15.43
N THR A 199 -6.35 4.39 -16.52
CA THR A 199 -6.94 4.12 -17.83
C THR A 199 -5.85 4.01 -18.88
N ALA A 200 -5.88 2.95 -19.69
CA ALA A 200 -4.99 2.78 -20.84
C ALA A 200 -5.27 3.85 -21.91
N THR A 201 -4.24 4.62 -22.32
CA THR A 201 -4.38 5.82 -23.15
C THR A 201 -5.10 5.55 -24.48
N ASN A 202 -4.77 4.47 -25.18
CA ASN A 202 -5.35 4.13 -26.47
C ASN A 202 -6.43 3.04 -26.39
N TYR A 203 -6.76 2.56 -25.19
CA TYR A 203 -7.72 1.49 -24.93
C TYR A 203 -8.64 1.87 -23.76
N PRO A 204 -9.56 2.83 -23.96
CA PRO A 204 -10.33 3.43 -22.84
C PRO A 204 -11.27 2.45 -22.13
N THR A 205 -11.47 1.25 -22.69
CA THR A 205 -12.21 0.17 -22.01
C THR A 205 -11.35 -0.65 -21.05
N VAL A 206 -10.03 -0.46 -21.06
CA VAL A 206 -9.08 -1.07 -20.13
C VAL A 206 -8.84 -0.07 -19.01
N VAL A 207 -9.59 -0.24 -17.95
CA VAL A 207 -9.63 0.64 -16.77
C VAL A 207 -9.56 -0.22 -15.53
N GLU A 208 -8.69 0.18 -14.60
CA GLU A 208 -8.59 -0.44 -13.27
C GLU A 208 -8.70 0.64 -12.19
N THR A 209 -9.21 0.24 -11.04
CA THR A 209 -9.37 1.13 -9.90
C THR A 209 -8.81 0.50 -8.63
N VAL A 210 -8.26 1.32 -7.75
CA VAL A 210 -7.85 0.91 -6.40
C VAL A 210 -8.29 1.95 -5.38
N THR A 211 -8.74 1.49 -4.22
CA THR A 211 -9.03 2.36 -3.09
C THR A 211 -7.75 2.60 -2.29
N LEU A 212 -7.43 3.88 -2.08
CA LEU A 212 -6.37 4.34 -1.19
C LEU A 212 -7.05 4.77 0.10
N SER A 213 -6.83 4.02 1.19
CA SER A 213 -7.46 4.27 2.49
C SER A 213 -6.42 4.78 3.48
N GLN A 214 -6.69 5.92 4.10
CA GLN A 214 -5.86 6.43 5.19
C GLN A 214 -6.53 6.23 6.54
N SER A 215 -5.77 5.66 7.48
CA SER A 215 -6.22 5.43 8.85
C SER A 215 -6.69 6.72 9.52
N PRO A 216 -7.64 6.65 10.46
CA PRO A 216 -8.03 7.80 11.25
C PRO A 216 -6.90 8.29 12.13
N GLY A 217 -6.88 9.58 12.45
CA GLY A 217 -6.07 10.14 13.52
C GLY A 217 -6.59 9.67 14.87
N THR A 218 -5.71 9.67 15.86
CA THR A 218 -6.06 9.25 17.23
C THR A 218 -6.23 10.43 18.18
N VAL A 219 -5.81 11.64 17.79
CA VAL A 219 -5.77 12.81 18.67
C VAL A 219 -7.14 13.48 18.77
N VAL A 220 -7.76 13.40 19.94
CA VAL A 220 -9.05 14.06 20.24
C VAL A 220 -8.88 15.42 20.89
N LEU A 221 -7.83 15.61 21.68
CA LEU A 221 -7.48 16.90 22.33
C LEU A 221 -5.96 17.01 22.40
N GLU A 222 -5.42 18.17 22.07
CA GLU A 222 -4.02 18.53 22.26
C GLU A 222 -3.94 20.00 22.68
N GLU A 223 -3.19 20.27 23.76
CA GLU A 223 -3.03 21.61 24.32
C GLU A 223 -1.65 21.80 24.93
N ASP A 224 -0.89 22.74 24.39
CA ASP A 224 0.47 23.09 24.80
C ASP A 224 0.54 24.42 25.57
N PHE A 225 -0.59 25.10 25.76
CA PHE A 225 -0.71 26.40 26.44
C PHE A 225 0.24 27.50 25.94
N ASN A 226 0.97 27.31 24.83
CA ASN A 226 1.95 28.28 24.32
C ASN A 226 1.37 29.66 23.99
N TRP A 227 0.05 29.76 23.86
CA TRP A 227 -0.69 31.00 23.68
C TRP A 227 -0.87 31.83 24.98
N LEU A 228 -0.49 31.28 26.13
CA LEU A 228 -0.50 32.01 27.41
C LEU A 228 0.81 32.78 27.61
N GLU A 229 0.73 34.09 27.51
CA GLU A 229 1.90 34.97 27.62
C GLU A 229 1.87 35.81 28.89
N TYR A 230 1.67 35.16 30.07
CA TYR A 230 1.58 35.84 31.37
C TYR A 230 2.77 35.53 32.24
N GLY A 231 3.30 36.57 32.94
CA GLY A 231 4.40 36.45 33.88
C GLY A 231 5.70 35.99 33.24
N ASN A 232 6.20 34.85 33.66
CA ASN A 232 7.44 34.26 33.16
C ASN A 232 7.42 32.73 33.26
N ALA A 233 8.40 32.05 32.66
CA ALA A 233 8.52 30.60 32.63
C ALA A 233 9.19 29.94 33.82
N VAL A 234 9.45 30.68 34.91
CA VAL A 234 10.11 30.09 36.10
C VAL A 234 9.12 29.51 37.13
N PHE A 235 9.51 28.48 37.84
CA PHE A 235 8.62 27.70 38.73
C PHE A 235 8.62 28.18 40.18
N TYR A 236 9.49 29.12 40.58
CA TYR A 236 9.63 29.58 41.98
C TYR A 236 8.94 30.91 42.30
N THR A 237 8.26 31.50 41.35
CA THR A 237 7.55 32.77 41.51
C THR A 237 6.12 32.69 40.99
N THR A 238 5.27 33.57 41.53
CA THR A 238 3.90 33.77 41.06
C THR A 238 3.71 35.17 40.45
N SER A 239 4.82 35.89 40.20
CA SER A 239 4.77 37.25 39.69
C SER A 239 4.24 37.30 38.25
N GLY A 240 3.27 38.15 38.00
CA GLY A 240 2.67 38.37 36.66
C GLY A 240 1.71 37.28 36.19
N GLU A 241 1.42 36.27 37.03
CA GLU A 241 0.40 35.28 36.66
C GLU A 241 -1.00 35.89 36.57
N THR A 242 -1.84 35.37 35.69
CA THR A 242 -3.22 35.84 35.49
C THR A 242 -4.20 34.71 35.70
N ARG A 243 -5.21 34.94 36.56
CA ARG A 243 -6.23 33.97 36.91
C ARG A 243 -7.16 33.72 35.68
N ILE A 244 -7.64 32.49 35.51
CA ILE A 244 -8.43 32.04 34.35
C ILE A 244 -9.69 32.89 34.11
N ASP A 245 -10.34 33.40 35.12
CA ASP A 245 -11.51 34.29 34.99
C ASP A 245 -11.15 35.65 34.35
N ASN A 246 -9.89 36.04 34.38
CA ASN A 246 -9.35 37.25 33.77
C ASN A 246 -8.68 37.02 32.38
N TRP A 247 -8.75 35.83 31.87
CA TRP A 247 -8.27 35.54 30.50
C TRP A 247 -9.08 36.33 29.46
N THR A 248 -8.49 36.60 28.30
CA THR A 248 -9.18 37.24 27.18
C THR A 248 -10.31 36.35 26.68
N GLN A 249 -11.25 36.89 25.91
CA GLN A 249 -12.35 36.11 25.36
C GLN A 249 -11.81 35.02 24.43
N GLU A 250 -10.86 35.33 23.58
CA GLU A 250 -10.20 34.38 22.69
C GLU A 250 -9.57 33.19 23.46
N GLN A 251 -8.94 33.47 24.59
CA GLN A 251 -8.36 32.44 25.46
C GLN A 251 -9.44 31.57 26.11
N LYS A 252 -10.56 32.17 26.54
CA LYS A 252 -11.71 31.46 27.11
C LYS A 252 -12.44 30.60 26.07
N ASP A 253 -12.48 31.03 24.82
CA ASP A 253 -13.14 30.33 23.70
C ASP A 253 -12.42 28.99 23.38
N ARG A 254 -11.19 28.75 23.89
CA ARG A 254 -10.54 27.44 23.84
C ARG A 254 -11.19 26.40 24.75
N GLY A 255 -12.16 26.81 25.60
CA GLY A 255 -13.03 25.89 26.35
C GLY A 255 -12.46 25.38 27.68
N TRP A 256 -11.23 25.75 28.04
CA TRP A 256 -10.69 25.44 29.36
C TRP A 256 -11.41 26.19 30.45
N THR A 257 -11.80 25.51 31.52
CA THR A 257 -12.55 26.09 32.66
C THR A 257 -11.97 25.67 34.01
N SER A 258 -12.52 26.21 35.09
CA SER A 258 -12.13 25.86 36.45
C SER A 258 -13.31 26.06 37.39
N THR A 259 -13.47 25.19 38.37
CA THR A 259 -14.45 25.33 39.45
C THR A 259 -14.10 26.52 40.34
N VAL A 260 -15.12 27.30 40.66
CA VAL A 260 -14.97 28.38 41.64
C VAL A 260 -14.69 27.78 43.01
N ASN A 261 -13.56 28.14 43.62
CA ASN A 261 -13.23 27.73 44.98
C ASN A 261 -14.05 28.60 45.97
N THR A 262 -15.03 27.99 46.62
CA THR A 262 -15.94 28.65 47.56
C THR A 262 -15.45 28.64 49.00
N VAL A 263 -14.41 27.89 49.31
CA VAL A 263 -13.82 27.80 50.66
C VAL A 263 -12.74 28.87 50.90
N ASP A 264 -12.26 29.49 49.82
CA ASP A 264 -11.36 30.65 49.88
C ASP A 264 -12.13 31.89 50.39
N GLY A 265 -11.93 32.28 51.60
CA GLY A 265 -12.60 33.41 52.24
C GLY A 265 -12.29 34.79 51.64
N SER A 266 -11.41 34.87 50.64
CA SER A 266 -11.06 36.12 49.93
C SER A 266 -11.93 36.43 48.72
N GLY A 267 -13.01 35.65 48.50
CA GLY A 267 -13.95 35.79 47.40
C GLY A 267 -13.96 34.55 46.53
N SER A 268 -15.14 33.96 46.27
CA SER A 268 -15.32 32.76 45.46
C SER A 268 -14.77 32.96 44.06
N THR A 269 -13.61 32.39 43.76
CA THR A 269 -12.91 32.54 42.49
C THR A 269 -12.28 31.24 42.01
N PRO A 270 -12.14 31.00 40.71
CA PRO A 270 -11.36 29.88 40.21
C PRO A 270 -9.89 30.08 40.53
N LEU A 271 -9.18 29.02 40.93
CA LEU A 271 -7.80 29.08 41.34
C LEU A 271 -6.85 28.41 40.35
N VAL A 272 -7.01 28.74 39.08
CA VAL A 272 -6.08 28.40 37.99
C VAL A 272 -5.45 29.69 37.46
N TYR A 273 -4.16 29.66 37.25
CA TYR A 273 -3.38 30.82 36.88
C TYR A 273 -2.56 30.53 35.63
N ALA A 274 -2.71 31.35 34.58
CA ALA A 274 -1.89 31.35 33.41
C ALA A 274 -0.47 31.84 33.75
N ARG A 275 0.50 31.15 33.15
CA ARG A 275 1.91 31.50 33.13
C ARG A 275 2.36 31.57 31.66
N GLN A 276 3.64 31.80 31.43
CA GLN A 276 4.20 31.83 30.07
C GLN A 276 4.33 30.41 29.54
N GLY A 277 3.34 29.96 28.73
CA GLY A 277 3.29 28.66 28.10
C GLY A 277 2.78 27.50 28.99
N PHE A 278 2.21 27.75 30.17
CA PHE A 278 1.65 26.69 31.03
C PHE A 278 0.67 27.26 32.05
N VAL A 279 -0.01 26.40 32.78
CA VAL A 279 -0.94 26.80 33.86
C VAL A 279 -0.45 26.35 35.24
N LYS A 280 -0.83 27.07 36.28
CA LYS A 280 -0.60 26.71 37.67
C LYS A 280 -1.93 26.48 38.37
N LEU A 281 -2.05 25.38 39.11
CA LEU A 281 -3.18 25.03 39.95
C LEU A 281 -2.93 25.51 41.39
N GLY A 282 -3.95 26.12 41.98
CA GLY A 282 -3.96 26.46 43.40
C GLY A 282 -3.14 27.69 43.81
N LYS A 283 -3.32 28.06 45.08
CA LYS A 283 -2.56 29.07 45.85
C LYS A 283 -2.30 28.60 47.27
N THR A 284 -1.75 29.47 48.12
CA THR A 284 -1.58 29.15 49.52
C THR A 284 -2.92 28.77 50.18
N SER A 285 -2.97 27.62 50.82
CA SER A 285 -4.11 27.08 51.58
C SER A 285 -5.33 26.64 50.77
N TYR A 286 -5.33 26.82 49.44
CA TYR A 286 -6.47 26.48 48.60
C TYR A 286 -6.03 25.90 47.26
N GLY A 287 -6.56 24.72 46.92
CA GLY A 287 -6.36 24.11 45.62
C GLY A 287 -7.29 24.70 44.55
N GLY A 288 -6.91 24.49 43.30
CA GLY A 288 -7.68 24.81 42.09
C GLY A 288 -7.68 23.64 41.15
N ASP A 289 -8.66 23.61 40.29
CA ASP A 289 -8.77 22.61 39.25
C ASP A 289 -8.77 23.22 37.86
N LEU A 290 -8.17 22.51 36.91
CA LEU A 290 -8.29 22.78 35.48
C LEU A 290 -9.21 21.73 34.88
N ILE A 291 -10.21 22.18 34.11
CA ILE A 291 -11.17 21.33 33.45
C ILE A 291 -11.05 21.52 31.93
N SER A 292 -10.85 20.41 31.23
CA SER A 292 -10.69 20.43 29.77
C SER A 292 -11.98 20.86 29.03
N PRO A 293 -11.86 21.26 27.78
CA PRO A 293 -13.00 21.18 26.85
C PRO A 293 -13.57 19.76 26.83
N ALA A 294 -14.83 19.60 26.40
CA ALA A 294 -15.41 18.30 26.14
C ALA A 294 -14.65 17.62 24.97
N LEU A 295 -14.49 16.30 25.05
CA LEU A 295 -13.80 15.51 24.03
C LEU A 295 -14.68 15.32 22.79
N SER A 296 -15.14 16.42 22.21
CA SER A 296 -16.20 16.49 21.19
C SER A 296 -15.91 15.74 19.89
N LYS A 297 -14.67 15.36 19.64
CA LYS A 297 -14.28 14.55 18.49
C LYS A 297 -14.62 13.06 18.67
N ILE A 298 -14.92 12.59 19.88
CA ILE A 298 -15.28 11.19 20.12
C ILE A 298 -16.67 10.91 19.56
N ASP A 299 -16.78 9.91 18.71
CA ASP A 299 -18.04 9.33 18.27
C ASP A 299 -18.38 8.08 19.10
N GLY A 300 -19.58 8.04 19.69
CA GLY A 300 -20.00 6.96 20.56
C GLY A 300 -19.23 6.89 21.88
N THR A 301 -18.68 5.71 22.18
CA THR A 301 -17.93 5.41 23.42
C THR A 301 -16.59 4.81 23.07
N MET A 302 -15.50 5.42 23.56
CA MET A 302 -14.12 4.99 23.28
C MET A 302 -13.27 5.02 24.52
N ASP A 303 -12.23 4.21 24.52
CA ASP A 303 -11.16 4.29 25.53
C ASP A 303 -10.08 5.25 25.03
N VAL A 304 -9.61 6.12 25.90
CA VAL A 304 -8.58 7.11 25.54
C VAL A 304 -7.43 7.08 26.51
N GLN A 305 -6.23 7.38 25.99
CA GLN A 305 -5.04 7.65 26.77
C GLN A 305 -4.88 9.16 26.92
N VAL A 306 -4.65 9.60 28.14
CA VAL A 306 -4.31 10.98 28.48
C VAL A 306 -2.84 11.04 28.86
N THR A 307 -2.09 11.85 28.16
CA THR A 307 -0.70 12.19 28.49
C THR A 307 -0.64 13.66 28.83
N PHE A 308 0.06 14.00 29.91
CA PHE A 308 0.24 15.39 30.36
C PHE A 308 1.59 15.57 31.04
N LYS A 309 2.03 16.82 31.13
CA LYS A 309 3.23 17.18 31.89
C LYS A 309 2.86 17.92 33.15
N ALA A 310 3.56 17.61 34.23
CA ALA A 310 3.36 18.24 35.52
C ALA A 310 4.68 18.48 36.25
N ILE A 311 4.78 19.63 36.93
CA ILE A 311 5.93 20.03 37.76
C ILE A 311 5.39 20.58 39.05
N PRO A 312 5.92 20.14 40.23
CA PRO A 312 5.49 20.69 41.54
C PRO A 312 6.13 22.04 41.80
N TYR A 313 5.45 22.88 42.54
CA TYR A 313 5.99 24.18 42.99
C TYR A 313 7.01 24.03 44.11
N MET A 314 8.14 24.67 43.91
CA MET A 314 9.15 24.84 44.97
C MET A 314 9.66 26.30 44.97
N THR A 315 9.87 26.88 46.11
CA THR A 315 10.48 28.22 46.20
C THR A 315 11.94 28.22 45.77
N ALA A 316 12.49 29.38 45.40
CA ALA A 316 13.92 29.52 45.11
C ALA A 316 14.85 29.09 46.24
N THR A 317 14.37 29.11 47.48
CA THR A 317 15.11 28.69 48.67
C THR A 317 14.94 27.20 48.98
N GLY A 318 14.29 26.41 48.10
CA GLY A 318 14.12 24.97 48.27
C GLY A 318 12.93 24.56 49.13
N THR A 319 12.03 25.47 49.51
CA THR A 319 10.82 25.09 50.25
C THR A 319 9.81 24.48 49.28
N MET A 320 9.50 23.20 49.47
CA MET A 320 8.57 22.41 48.69
C MET A 320 7.12 22.62 49.14
N ASP A 321 6.20 22.72 48.21
CA ASP A 321 4.78 22.54 48.48
C ASP A 321 4.46 21.03 48.60
N ASP A 322 3.23 20.68 48.91
CA ASP A 322 2.71 19.33 48.67
C ASP A 322 2.63 19.10 47.15
N ASN A 323 2.65 17.83 46.70
CA ASN A 323 2.83 17.47 45.28
C ASN A 323 1.78 16.47 44.77
N ILE A 324 0.59 16.51 45.31
CA ILE A 324 -0.50 15.64 44.93
C ILE A 324 -1.31 16.29 43.79
N LEU A 325 -1.46 15.58 42.71
CA LEU A 325 -2.39 15.90 41.62
C LEU A 325 -3.47 14.82 41.55
N LYS A 326 -4.73 15.21 41.71
CA LYS A 326 -5.87 14.33 41.49
C LYS A 326 -6.45 14.53 40.10
N VAL A 327 -6.83 13.43 39.45
CA VAL A 327 -7.52 13.44 38.14
C VAL A 327 -8.85 12.73 38.26
N SER A 328 -9.82 13.23 37.53
CA SER A 328 -11.18 12.66 37.42
C SER A 328 -11.82 13.07 36.12
N VAL A 329 -12.98 12.53 35.80
CA VAL A 329 -13.79 12.97 34.68
C VAL A 329 -15.06 13.68 35.14
N ILE A 330 -15.56 14.57 34.31
CA ILE A 330 -16.91 15.12 34.35
C ILE A 330 -17.62 14.53 33.14
N GLY A 331 -18.82 13.96 33.36
CA GLY A 331 -19.52 13.20 32.31
C GLY A 331 -19.13 11.71 32.30
N PRO A 332 -19.37 11.00 31.20
CA PRO A 332 -19.07 9.57 31.08
C PRO A 332 -17.58 9.24 31.10
N GLY A 333 -17.26 8.05 31.58
CA GLY A 333 -15.89 7.50 31.61
C GLY A 333 -15.39 7.23 33.03
N THR A 334 -14.32 6.44 33.11
CA THR A 334 -13.67 6.08 34.37
C THR A 334 -12.15 6.15 34.21
N VAL A 335 -11.46 6.90 35.07
CA VAL A 335 -9.99 7.02 35.03
C VAL A 335 -9.34 5.76 35.60
N SER A 336 -8.23 5.32 35.04
CA SER A 336 -7.44 4.19 35.53
C SER A 336 -6.62 4.53 36.78
N GLN A 337 -6.37 5.81 37.02
CA GLN A 337 -5.63 6.33 38.17
C GLN A 337 -6.21 7.69 38.57
N GLU A 338 -6.57 7.85 39.82
CA GLU A 338 -7.21 9.07 40.35
C GLU A 338 -6.21 10.06 40.95
N GLN A 339 -4.99 9.64 41.25
CA GLN A 339 -4.01 10.46 41.92
C GLN A 339 -2.58 10.21 41.44
N PHE A 340 -1.82 11.27 41.29
CA PHE A 340 -0.40 11.26 40.95
C PHE A 340 0.40 11.99 42.06
N ILE A 341 1.57 11.45 42.37
CA ILE A 341 2.61 12.15 43.08
C ILE A 341 3.56 12.77 42.09
N ILE A 342 3.66 14.08 42.05
CA ILE A 342 4.50 14.84 41.13
C ILE A 342 5.82 15.13 41.83
N ASP A 343 6.82 14.29 41.61
CA ASP A 343 8.08 14.24 42.39
C ASP A 343 9.31 14.72 41.60
N ASN A 344 9.13 15.21 40.38
CA ASN A 344 10.18 15.85 39.56
C ASN A 344 10.40 17.31 39.96
N TRP A 345 10.98 17.50 41.14
CA TRP A 345 11.20 18.82 41.74
C TRP A 345 12.18 19.67 40.91
N PRO A 346 11.87 20.98 40.72
CA PRO A 346 12.85 21.90 40.13
C PRO A 346 14.14 21.96 40.98
N VAL A 347 15.27 22.09 40.28
CA VAL A 347 16.57 22.25 40.93
C VAL A 347 17.09 23.66 40.65
N TYR A 348 17.14 24.50 41.66
CA TYR A 348 17.64 25.87 41.54
C TYR A 348 19.03 25.98 42.20
N PRO A 349 20.13 26.00 41.42
CA PRO A 349 21.48 26.03 41.97
C PRO A 349 21.89 27.40 42.55
N ALA A 350 21.21 28.47 42.12
CA ALA A 350 21.43 29.81 42.64
C ALA A 350 20.12 30.62 42.59
N GLU A 351 19.91 31.47 43.57
CA GLU A 351 18.78 32.36 43.63
C GLU A 351 18.72 33.30 42.40
N GLY A 352 17.58 33.32 41.69
CA GLY A 352 17.33 34.18 40.54
C GLY A 352 17.79 33.66 39.18
N ALA A 353 18.33 32.44 39.10
CA ALA A 353 18.74 31.86 37.82
C ALA A 353 17.52 31.32 37.04
N THR A 354 17.14 31.96 35.96
CA THR A 354 15.97 31.59 35.13
C THR A 354 16.24 30.40 34.21
N GLU A 355 17.49 30.18 33.83
CA GLU A 355 17.91 29.06 32.96
C GLU A 355 17.67 27.67 33.58
N TYR A 356 17.51 27.58 34.89
CA TYR A 356 17.25 26.31 35.59
C TYR A 356 15.82 25.78 35.42
N CYS A 357 14.94 26.55 34.88
CA CYS A 357 13.62 26.09 34.49
C CYS A 357 13.59 25.54 33.06
N VAL A 358 14.65 25.80 32.31
CA VAL A 358 14.80 25.31 30.93
C VAL A 358 15.02 23.80 30.93
N GLY A 359 14.29 23.09 30.09
CA GLY A 359 14.38 21.61 30.01
C GLY A 359 13.58 20.83 31.02
N MET A 360 12.99 21.46 32.05
CA MET A 360 12.13 20.75 33.02
C MET A 360 10.92 20.08 32.32
N TRP A 361 10.30 20.75 31.38
CA TRP A 361 9.20 20.19 30.59
C TRP A 361 9.63 19.11 29.61
N SER A 362 10.89 19.10 29.18
CA SER A 362 11.44 18.10 28.23
C SER A 362 11.94 16.84 28.97
N ALA A 363 12.03 16.87 30.27
CA ALA A 363 12.46 15.74 31.09
C ALA A 363 11.39 14.64 31.08
N PRO A 364 11.75 13.36 30.87
CA PRO A 364 10.78 12.25 30.87
C PRO A 364 9.95 12.19 32.16
N GLU A 365 10.55 12.60 33.30
CA GLU A 365 9.92 12.62 34.59
C GLU A 365 8.80 13.66 34.72
N ALA A 366 8.70 14.64 33.81
CA ALA A 366 7.58 15.57 33.77
C ALA A 366 6.31 14.90 33.22
N THR A 367 6.45 13.87 32.41
CA THR A 367 5.35 13.22 31.70
C THR A 367 4.62 12.22 32.61
N ARG A 368 3.31 12.29 32.61
CA ARG A 368 2.41 11.36 33.29
C ARG A 368 1.35 10.88 32.30
N THR A 369 0.86 9.66 32.48
CA THR A 369 -0.11 9.05 31.61
C THR A 369 -1.15 8.28 32.43
N PHE A 370 -2.40 8.33 32.01
CA PHE A 370 -3.49 7.49 32.50
C PHE A 370 -4.49 7.21 31.36
N THR A 371 -5.39 6.28 31.58
CA THR A 371 -6.45 5.97 30.61
C THR A 371 -7.82 6.36 31.16
N ILE A 372 -8.74 6.68 30.27
CA ILE A 372 -10.16 6.83 30.56
C ILE A 372 -10.90 5.77 29.76
N THR A 373 -11.54 4.84 30.46
CA THR A 373 -12.39 3.83 29.83
C THR A 373 -13.80 4.35 29.69
N GLY A 374 -14.38 4.20 28.48
CA GLY A 374 -15.76 4.59 28.22
C GLY A 374 -15.97 6.11 28.12
N ALA A 375 -15.00 6.85 27.59
CA ALA A 375 -15.14 8.27 27.28
C ALA A 375 -16.11 8.49 26.12
N THR A 376 -16.81 9.64 26.11
CA THR A 376 -17.71 10.10 25.03
C THR A 376 -17.40 11.53 24.66
N SER A 377 -18.13 12.07 23.68
CA SER A 377 -18.07 13.50 23.30
C SER A 377 -18.41 14.48 24.45
N GLU A 378 -19.07 14.02 25.51
CA GLU A 378 -19.43 14.83 26.68
C GLU A 378 -18.39 14.74 27.80
N THR A 379 -17.40 13.87 27.69
CA THR A 379 -16.37 13.67 28.71
C THR A 379 -15.45 14.89 28.79
N GLN A 380 -15.22 15.40 30.00
CA GLN A 380 -14.21 16.41 30.30
C GLN A 380 -13.24 15.86 31.36
N ILE A 381 -11.98 16.24 31.27
CA ILE A 381 -10.93 15.83 32.17
C ILE A 381 -10.71 16.92 33.21
N LYS A 382 -10.66 16.54 34.47
CA LYS A 382 -10.45 17.46 35.57
C LYS A 382 -9.14 17.13 36.30
N PHE A 383 -8.26 18.10 36.37
CA PHE A 383 -6.99 18.08 37.13
C PHE A 383 -7.12 18.95 38.33
N LEU A 384 -7.06 18.40 39.54
CA LEU A 384 -7.20 19.13 40.83
C LEU A 384 -5.90 19.06 41.63
N GLY A 385 -5.39 20.22 42.02
CA GLY A 385 -4.26 20.33 42.97
C GLY A 385 -4.64 19.91 44.38
N ASN A 386 -4.68 18.60 44.64
CA ASN A 386 -5.06 17.91 45.88
C ASN A 386 -6.53 18.13 46.27
N ASP A 387 -6.88 19.10 47.09
CA ASP A 387 -8.23 19.45 47.53
C ASP A 387 -8.46 20.94 47.48
N TYR A 388 -9.73 21.36 47.41
CA TYR A 388 -10.07 22.80 47.39
C TYR A 388 -9.72 23.52 48.69
N ASP A 389 -9.83 22.84 49.83
CA ASP A 389 -9.42 23.34 51.14
C ASP A 389 -8.18 22.58 51.62
N LEU A 390 -7.04 23.22 51.58
CA LEU A 390 -5.74 22.67 52.00
C LEU A 390 -5.36 23.13 53.43
N ARG A 391 -6.25 23.85 54.14
CA ARG A 391 -5.98 24.30 55.49
C ARG A 391 -5.87 23.09 56.43
N PRO A 392 -4.81 22.99 57.22
CA PRO A 392 -4.57 21.80 58.01
C PRO A 392 -5.62 21.71 59.15
N THR A 393 -6.15 20.48 59.30
CA THR A 393 -6.90 20.12 60.50
C THR A 393 -5.95 19.75 61.66
N VAL A 394 -4.72 19.32 61.32
CA VAL A 394 -3.64 18.98 62.28
C VAL A 394 -2.26 19.07 61.58
N VAL A 395 -1.64 20.23 61.48
CA VAL A 395 -0.19 20.45 61.20
C VAL A 395 0.31 20.22 59.75
N THR A 396 0.77 21.19 59.04
CA THR A 396 2.05 21.63 58.54
C THR A 396 2.26 21.93 57.05
N ILE A 397 1.58 21.38 56.05
CA ILE A 397 1.72 21.88 54.69
C ILE A 397 0.36 22.27 54.16
N ASN A 398 0.18 23.55 53.88
CA ASN A 398 -1.10 24.10 53.43
C ASN A 398 -0.98 24.71 52.02
N LYS A 399 -0.12 24.13 51.19
CA LYS A 399 0.11 24.55 49.80
C LYS A 399 0.28 23.33 48.92
N ASN A 400 -0.39 23.31 47.81
CA ASN A 400 -0.22 22.29 46.80
C ASN A 400 -0.39 22.94 45.43
N ARG A 401 0.66 23.60 44.99
CA ARG A 401 0.68 24.24 43.68
C ARG A 401 1.37 23.34 42.66
N ILE A 402 0.71 23.07 41.56
CA ILE A 402 1.24 22.23 40.50
C ILE A 402 1.12 22.97 39.19
N PHE A 403 2.15 22.91 38.39
CA PHE A 403 2.16 23.39 37.02
C PHE A 403 1.76 22.25 36.07
N LEU A 404 0.94 22.56 35.07
CA LEU A 404 0.51 21.63 34.01
C LEU A 404 0.81 22.20 32.64
N ASP A 405 1.18 21.31 31.73
CA ASP A 405 1.49 21.62 30.35
C ASP A 405 1.29 20.39 29.46
N ASP A 406 1.34 20.56 28.15
CA ASP A 406 1.34 19.49 27.11
C ASP A 406 0.31 18.39 27.38
N ILE A 407 -0.97 18.76 27.47
CA ILE A 407 -2.07 17.80 27.67
C ILE A 407 -2.50 17.24 26.33
N LYS A 408 -2.38 15.92 26.14
CA LYS A 408 -2.78 15.21 24.93
C LYS A 408 -3.72 14.04 25.28
N VAL A 409 -4.79 13.91 24.51
CA VAL A 409 -5.77 12.82 24.62
C VAL A 409 -5.85 12.10 23.28
N GLU A 410 -5.58 10.80 23.31
CA GLU A 410 -5.55 9.96 22.12
C GLU A 410 -6.47 8.74 22.29
N ILE A 411 -7.19 8.37 21.22
CA ILE A 411 -7.99 7.15 21.18
C ILE A 411 -7.04 5.95 21.28
N ILE A 412 -7.41 4.96 22.06
CA ILE A 412 -6.76 3.65 22.13
C ILE A 412 -7.43 2.76 21.07
N LEU A 413 -6.68 2.40 20.01
CA LEU A 413 -7.15 1.55 18.90
C LEU A 413 -7.04 0.07 19.25
#